data_46ed6d50552a28578e1f0d781049bad1
#
_entry.id   46ed6d50552a28578e1f0d781049bad1
#
_cell.length_a   1.000
_cell.length_b   1.000
_cell.length_c   1.000
_cell.angle_alpha   90.00
_cell.angle_beta   90.00
_cell.angle_gamma   90.00
#
_symmetry.space_group_name_H-M   'P 1'
#
loop_
_entity.id
_entity.type
_entity.pdbx_description
1 polymer ?
#
loop_
_entity_poly.entity_id
_entity_poly.type
_entity_poly.pdbx_seq_one_letter_code
_entity_poly.pdbx_strand_id
1 'polypeptide(L)'
;MNKDLADQIHRRAVVVVDHDHRPIGPDLPLMLAGGVTAKVYQVTLDVDLVTGFKASRTRTEGWLRLATQGMEDALREIETHSDLCLLARSAGDVLRAKQEGLVAILLGAEGGRWLEESLDPLRLFHRLGLRELQLTWAFPNPLVPDGCLSPFGKEVVAECERLGILVDVTHIQEQAFHDVIGVARKPVIVSHGSARSVTVDLSDDHIRALASTGGLLGIHFYTTYLGPTPTPEGVVRQIDHVAQLVGIDHVALGVDFFPTDGVWYDLQVSQGAKDLRWAVKDMAGMPQITNALVEGGYSEMDIHKVLGGNFLRVCREVFGE
;
A
#
# COMPACT_ATOMS: atom_id res chain seq x y z
N MET A 1 10.64 -5.68 -30.57
CA MET A 1 11.64 -4.69 -30.12
C MET A 1 11.24 -4.03 -28.80
N ASN A 2 10.04 -3.40 -28.67
CA ASN A 2 9.62 -2.78 -27.41
C ASN A 2 9.42 -3.80 -26.27
N LYS A 3 8.84 -4.97 -26.53
CA LYS A 3 8.60 -6.00 -25.52
C LYS A 3 9.90 -6.55 -24.91
N ASP A 4 10.91 -6.84 -25.75
CA ASP A 4 12.21 -7.33 -25.24
C ASP A 4 12.91 -6.28 -24.37
N LEU A 5 12.75 -4.99 -24.69
CA LEU A 5 13.26 -3.89 -23.89
C LEU A 5 12.51 -3.81 -22.55
N ALA A 6 11.17 -3.86 -22.57
CA ALA A 6 10.35 -3.85 -21.37
C ALA A 6 10.69 -5.01 -20.44
N ASP A 7 10.84 -6.22 -20.99
CA ASP A 7 11.25 -7.41 -20.22
C ASP A 7 12.64 -7.26 -19.59
N GLN A 8 13.58 -6.62 -20.30
CA GLN A 8 14.93 -6.35 -19.74
C GLN A 8 14.88 -5.33 -18.63
N ILE A 9 14.13 -4.23 -18.79
CA ILE A 9 13.95 -3.21 -17.76
C ILE A 9 13.28 -3.83 -16.53
N HIS A 10 12.18 -4.57 -16.72
CA HIS A 10 11.44 -5.20 -15.64
C HIS A 10 12.30 -6.15 -14.81
N ARG A 11 13.10 -7.01 -15.44
CA ARG A 11 14.00 -7.92 -14.74
C ARG A 11 15.04 -7.21 -13.86
N ARG A 12 15.53 -6.04 -14.29
CA ARG A 12 16.51 -5.23 -13.53
C ARG A 12 15.87 -4.41 -12.44
N ALA A 13 14.62 -4.02 -12.59
CA ALA A 13 13.91 -3.18 -11.64
C ALA A 13 13.67 -3.91 -10.31
N VAL A 14 13.67 -3.14 -9.22
CA VAL A 14 12.98 -3.51 -8.00
C VAL A 14 11.51 -3.19 -8.22
N VAL A 15 10.64 -4.18 -8.12
CA VAL A 15 9.19 -4.01 -8.29
C VAL A 15 8.54 -4.15 -6.94
N VAL A 16 7.91 -3.09 -6.46
CA VAL A 16 7.23 -3.03 -5.16
C VAL A 16 5.74 -2.82 -5.36
N VAL A 17 4.94 -3.57 -4.62
CA VAL A 17 3.49 -3.39 -4.49
C VAL A 17 3.22 -2.80 -3.10
N ASP A 18 2.77 -1.55 -3.07
CA ASP A 18 2.66 -0.75 -1.84
C ASP A 18 1.54 -1.21 -0.91
N HIS A 19 0.58 -1.98 -1.41
CA HIS A 19 -0.58 -2.44 -0.63
C HIS A 19 -1.18 -3.72 -1.22
N ASP A 20 -1.40 -4.74 -0.37
CA ASP A 20 -1.94 -6.02 -0.80
C ASP A 20 -2.53 -6.84 0.37
N HIS A 21 -3.65 -7.53 0.10
CA HIS A 21 -4.35 -8.39 1.07
C HIS A 21 -4.30 -9.88 0.72
N ARG A 22 -3.72 -10.24 -0.42
CA ARG A 22 -3.69 -11.66 -0.81
C ARG A 22 -2.74 -12.45 0.08
N PRO A 23 -3.15 -13.65 0.54
CA PRO A 23 -2.32 -14.50 1.40
C PRO A 23 -0.91 -14.69 0.83
N ILE A 24 0.09 -14.66 1.70
CA ILE A 24 1.51 -14.66 1.31
C ILE A 24 1.86 -15.92 0.52
N GLY A 25 1.69 -17.11 1.11
CA GLY A 25 2.11 -18.37 0.50
C GLY A 25 1.53 -18.61 -0.90
N PRO A 26 0.20 -18.56 -1.09
CA PRO A 26 -0.42 -18.73 -2.42
C PRO A 26 0.01 -17.70 -3.46
N ASP A 27 0.41 -16.48 -3.04
CA ASP A 27 0.77 -15.39 -3.94
C ASP A 27 2.26 -15.43 -4.38
N LEU A 28 3.14 -16.03 -3.57
CA LEU A 28 4.59 -16.08 -3.85
C LEU A 28 4.94 -16.61 -5.25
N PRO A 29 4.37 -17.71 -5.77
CA PRO A 29 4.66 -18.17 -7.12
C PRO A 29 4.28 -17.15 -8.20
N LEU A 30 3.18 -16.41 -8.01
CA LEU A 30 2.72 -15.37 -8.93
C LEU A 30 3.63 -14.14 -8.87
N MET A 31 4.07 -13.76 -7.66
CA MET A 31 5.02 -12.66 -7.47
C MET A 31 6.37 -12.96 -8.14
N LEU A 32 6.91 -14.14 -7.93
CA LEU A 32 8.15 -14.58 -8.58
C LEU A 32 8.02 -14.62 -10.11
N ALA A 33 6.92 -15.17 -10.62
CA ALA A 33 6.63 -15.18 -12.07
C ALA A 33 6.47 -13.78 -12.66
N GLY A 34 5.92 -12.85 -11.89
CA GLY A 34 5.75 -11.44 -12.26
C GLY A 34 6.96 -10.56 -11.98
N GLY A 35 8.06 -11.10 -11.47
CA GLY A 35 9.26 -10.33 -11.12
C GLY A 35 9.07 -9.33 -9.98
N VAL A 36 7.99 -9.49 -9.17
CA VAL A 36 7.71 -8.65 -8.00
C VAL A 36 8.76 -8.93 -6.93
N THR A 37 9.43 -7.88 -6.48
CA THR A 37 10.51 -7.97 -5.48
C THR A 37 9.96 -7.86 -4.06
N ALA A 38 8.95 -7.02 -3.86
CA ALA A 38 8.38 -6.80 -2.53
C ALA A 38 6.89 -6.48 -2.59
N LYS A 39 6.18 -6.80 -1.50
CA LYS A 39 4.86 -6.26 -1.24
C LYS A 39 4.71 -5.81 0.21
N VAL A 40 3.85 -4.83 0.44
CA VAL A 40 3.36 -4.49 1.77
C VAL A 40 2.09 -5.32 2.01
N TYR A 41 2.19 -6.28 2.92
CA TYR A 41 1.08 -7.16 3.30
C TYR A 41 0.36 -6.63 4.52
N GLN A 42 -0.96 -6.47 4.43
CA GLN A 42 -1.77 -5.93 5.51
C GLN A 42 -2.12 -7.02 6.52
N VAL A 43 -1.51 -6.95 7.72
CA VAL A 43 -1.74 -7.94 8.79
C VAL A 43 -3.08 -7.75 9.50
N THR A 44 -3.70 -6.58 9.37
CA THR A 44 -5.01 -6.29 9.95
C THR A 44 -5.76 -5.26 9.11
N LEU A 45 -7.07 -5.26 9.25
CA LEU A 45 -8.01 -4.33 8.63
C LEU A 45 -8.97 -3.85 9.72
N ASP A 46 -9.41 -2.59 9.67
CA ASP A 46 -10.45 -2.05 10.58
C ASP A 46 -11.85 -2.69 10.34
N VAL A 47 -11.85 -3.92 9.83
CA VAL A 47 -13.04 -4.79 9.66
C VAL A 47 -12.72 -6.19 10.16
N ASP A 48 -13.65 -6.76 10.92
CA ASP A 48 -13.64 -8.19 11.24
C ASP A 48 -14.27 -8.97 10.08
N LEU A 49 -13.43 -9.61 9.29
CA LEU A 49 -13.85 -10.37 8.11
C LEU A 49 -14.74 -11.58 8.46
N VAL A 50 -14.70 -12.07 9.71
CA VAL A 50 -15.53 -13.19 10.17
C VAL A 50 -16.95 -12.73 10.48
N THR A 51 -17.11 -11.60 11.17
CA THR A 51 -18.42 -11.05 11.54
C THR A 51 -18.98 -10.09 10.50
N GLY A 52 -18.14 -9.64 9.57
CA GLY A 52 -18.51 -8.83 8.40
C GLY A 52 -18.64 -7.33 8.69
N PHE A 53 -18.86 -6.57 7.63
CA PHE A 53 -18.83 -5.11 7.61
C PHE A 53 -19.84 -4.47 8.58
N LYS A 54 -21.08 -4.97 8.59
CA LYS A 54 -22.15 -4.39 9.41
C LYS A 54 -21.86 -4.55 10.91
N ALA A 55 -21.38 -5.71 11.34
CA ALA A 55 -21.02 -5.96 12.74
C ALA A 55 -19.78 -5.18 13.15
N SER A 56 -18.80 -5.05 12.26
CA SER A 56 -17.57 -4.28 12.49
C SER A 56 -17.84 -2.80 12.75
N ARG A 57 -18.89 -2.24 12.15
CA ARG A 57 -19.27 -0.83 12.34
C ARG A 57 -19.58 -0.47 13.78
N THR A 58 -20.18 -1.39 14.54
CA THR A 58 -20.61 -1.19 15.93
C THR A 58 -19.69 -1.86 16.95
N ARG A 59 -18.67 -2.57 16.50
CA ARG A 59 -17.72 -3.25 17.39
C ARG A 59 -16.80 -2.23 18.08
N THR A 60 -16.71 -2.31 19.40
CA THR A 60 -15.92 -1.39 20.22
C THR A 60 -14.68 -2.03 20.86
N GLU A 61 -14.54 -3.36 20.81
CA GLU A 61 -13.47 -4.08 21.50
C GLU A 61 -12.95 -5.30 20.72
N GLY A 62 -11.80 -5.83 21.16
CA GLY A 62 -11.17 -7.02 20.59
C GLY A 62 -10.46 -6.79 19.26
N TRP A 63 -10.17 -5.55 18.88
CA TRP A 63 -9.42 -5.21 17.68
C TRP A 63 -7.96 -5.60 17.82
N LEU A 64 -7.34 -5.37 18.97
CA LEU A 64 -5.96 -5.79 19.24
C LEU A 64 -5.80 -7.31 19.11
N ARG A 65 -6.79 -8.10 19.56
CA ARG A 65 -6.77 -9.56 19.40
C ARG A 65 -6.76 -9.97 17.92
N LEU A 66 -7.59 -9.33 17.09
CA LEU A 66 -7.62 -9.61 15.65
C LEU A 66 -6.29 -9.24 14.97
N ALA A 67 -5.77 -8.06 15.31
CA ALA A 67 -4.48 -7.62 14.78
C ALA A 67 -3.34 -8.55 15.23
N THR A 68 -3.34 -9.00 16.48
CA THR A 68 -2.35 -9.97 16.99
C THR A 68 -2.41 -11.29 16.25
N GLN A 69 -3.62 -11.79 15.96
CA GLN A 69 -3.79 -13.00 15.17
C GLN A 69 -3.25 -12.82 13.74
N GLY A 70 -3.61 -11.73 13.06
CA GLY A 70 -3.11 -11.47 11.71
C GLY A 70 -1.59 -11.27 11.65
N MET A 71 -0.99 -10.64 12.67
CA MET A 71 0.47 -10.53 12.80
C MET A 71 1.12 -11.91 12.93
N GLU A 72 0.61 -12.77 13.82
CA GLU A 72 1.11 -14.13 14.01
C GLU A 72 0.96 -14.98 12.75
N ASP A 73 -0.20 -14.89 12.08
CA ASP A 73 -0.44 -15.61 10.83
C ASP A 73 0.54 -15.18 9.73
N ALA A 74 0.79 -13.88 9.58
CA ALA A 74 1.75 -13.35 8.61
C ALA A 74 3.19 -13.82 8.90
N LEU A 75 3.64 -13.75 10.15
CA LEU A 75 4.98 -14.19 10.54
C LEU A 75 5.16 -15.70 10.30
N ARG A 76 4.17 -16.51 10.65
CA ARG A 76 4.18 -17.96 10.39
C ARG A 76 4.20 -18.28 8.91
N GLU A 77 3.45 -17.57 8.07
CA GLU A 77 3.49 -17.72 6.62
C GLU A 77 4.89 -17.43 6.06
N ILE A 78 5.51 -16.33 6.50
CA ILE A 78 6.87 -15.97 6.08
C ILE A 78 7.90 -17.03 6.52
N GLU A 79 7.80 -17.53 7.75
CA GLU A 79 8.69 -18.59 8.25
C GLU A 79 8.51 -19.89 7.47
N THR A 80 7.26 -20.28 7.18
CA THR A 80 6.94 -21.49 6.42
C THR A 80 7.50 -21.46 5.00
N HIS A 81 7.58 -20.26 4.38
CA HIS A 81 8.05 -20.07 3.02
C HIS A 81 9.39 -19.33 2.95
N SER A 82 10.26 -19.56 3.94
CA SER A 82 11.57 -18.88 4.05
C SER A 82 12.55 -19.20 2.92
N ASP A 83 12.27 -20.20 2.11
CA ASP A 83 12.96 -20.50 0.85
C ASP A 83 12.53 -19.62 -0.33
N LEU A 84 11.40 -18.91 -0.24
CA LEU A 84 10.83 -18.06 -1.29
C LEU A 84 10.70 -16.59 -0.88
N CYS A 85 10.64 -16.29 0.41
CA CYS A 85 10.48 -14.94 0.90
C CYS A 85 11.23 -14.67 2.19
N LEU A 86 11.34 -13.38 2.53
CA LEU A 86 11.88 -12.91 3.81
C LEU A 86 11.02 -11.78 4.38
N LEU A 87 11.01 -11.66 5.71
CA LEU A 87 10.48 -10.49 6.39
C LEU A 87 11.41 -9.29 6.17
N ALA A 88 10.93 -8.24 5.50
CA ALA A 88 11.69 -7.02 5.30
C ALA A 88 11.35 -5.98 6.38
N ARG A 89 12.38 -5.39 6.96
CA ARG A 89 12.31 -4.31 7.96
C ARG A 89 13.00 -3.04 7.50
N SER A 90 13.63 -3.10 6.33
CA SER A 90 14.48 -2.04 5.78
C SER A 90 14.42 -2.05 4.24
N ALA A 91 14.79 -0.94 3.61
CA ALA A 91 15.00 -0.91 2.16
C ALA A 91 16.16 -1.82 1.75
N GLY A 92 17.16 -1.98 2.62
CA GLY A 92 18.26 -2.93 2.44
C GLY A 92 17.78 -4.38 2.34
N ASP A 93 16.78 -4.79 3.13
CA ASP A 93 16.19 -6.13 3.04
C ASP A 93 15.49 -6.38 1.69
N VAL A 94 14.80 -5.37 1.15
CA VAL A 94 14.17 -5.45 -0.19
C VAL A 94 15.24 -5.65 -1.27
N LEU A 95 16.35 -4.91 -1.20
CA LEU A 95 17.45 -5.06 -2.15
C LEU A 95 18.14 -6.42 -2.02
N ARG A 96 18.30 -6.93 -0.81
CA ARG A 96 18.83 -8.27 -0.54
C ARG A 96 17.91 -9.35 -1.14
N ALA A 97 16.59 -9.25 -0.92
CA ALA A 97 15.63 -10.18 -1.52
C ALA A 97 15.76 -10.21 -3.04
N LYS A 98 15.87 -9.04 -3.70
CA LYS A 98 16.11 -8.96 -5.15
C LYS A 98 17.38 -9.71 -5.58
N GLN A 99 18.48 -9.56 -4.84
CA GLN A 99 19.76 -10.20 -5.14
C GLN A 99 19.72 -11.72 -4.95
N GLU A 100 18.98 -12.18 -3.93
CA GLU A 100 18.86 -13.59 -3.58
C GLU A 100 17.74 -14.31 -4.35
N GLY A 101 16.96 -13.60 -5.17
CA GLY A 101 15.83 -14.15 -5.92
C GLY A 101 14.64 -14.51 -5.03
N LEU A 102 14.53 -13.85 -3.87
CA LEU A 102 13.42 -13.97 -2.91
C LEU A 102 12.42 -12.82 -3.06
N VAL A 103 11.28 -12.97 -2.41
CA VAL A 103 10.29 -11.89 -2.25
C VAL A 103 10.43 -11.28 -0.86
N ALA A 104 10.51 -9.95 -0.78
CA ALA A 104 10.48 -9.21 0.48
C ALA A 104 9.04 -8.95 0.92
N ILE A 105 8.67 -9.33 2.12
CA ILE A 105 7.37 -9.05 2.72
C ILE A 105 7.56 -7.95 3.77
N LEU A 106 7.06 -6.74 3.48
CA LEU A 106 6.88 -5.70 4.49
C LEU A 106 5.51 -5.88 5.13
N LEU A 107 5.39 -5.58 6.41
CA LEU A 107 4.12 -5.69 7.13
C LEU A 107 3.51 -4.30 7.32
N GLY A 108 2.27 -4.16 6.88
CA GLY A 108 1.41 -3.00 7.06
C GLY A 108 0.20 -3.31 7.94
N ALA A 109 -0.51 -2.28 8.37
CA ALA A 109 -1.78 -2.39 9.08
C ALA A 109 -2.76 -1.37 8.51
N GLU A 110 -3.90 -1.83 7.99
CA GLU A 110 -4.93 -0.97 7.41
C GLU A 110 -5.99 -0.59 8.45
N GLY A 111 -5.80 0.60 9.02
CA GLY A 111 -6.63 1.15 10.08
C GLY A 111 -6.02 1.01 11.47
N GLY A 112 -6.43 1.90 12.37
CA GLY A 112 -5.82 2.09 13.69
C GLY A 112 -6.67 1.66 14.89
N ARG A 113 -7.81 0.98 14.70
CA ARG A 113 -8.67 0.54 15.81
C ARG A 113 -7.99 -0.36 16.81
N TRP A 114 -7.06 -1.19 16.34
CA TRP A 114 -6.33 -2.17 17.15
C TRP A 114 -5.36 -1.54 18.16
N LEU A 115 -5.08 -0.23 18.03
CA LEU A 115 -4.28 0.49 19.02
C LEU A 115 -5.00 0.68 20.36
N GLU A 116 -6.35 0.67 20.36
CA GLU A 116 -7.17 0.77 21.57
C GLU A 116 -6.72 1.93 22.48
N GLU A 117 -6.43 3.09 21.86
CA GLU A 117 -5.97 4.34 22.50
C GLU A 117 -4.65 4.20 23.30
N SER A 118 -3.79 3.26 22.90
CA SER A 118 -2.45 3.06 23.49
C SER A 118 -1.37 2.99 22.40
N LEU A 119 -0.19 3.53 22.68
CA LEU A 119 0.98 3.41 21.82
C LEU A 119 1.75 2.09 22.01
N ASP A 120 1.46 1.34 23.07
CA ASP A 120 2.21 0.11 23.37
C ASP A 120 1.99 -1.01 22.33
N PRO A 121 0.79 -1.24 21.77
CA PRO A 121 0.61 -2.14 20.65
C PRO A 121 1.44 -1.75 19.43
N LEU A 122 1.50 -0.46 19.08
CA LEU A 122 2.29 0.05 17.95
C LEU A 122 3.77 -0.27 18.13
N ARG A 123 4.32 0.00 19.33
CA ARG A 123 5.72 -0.31 19.69
C ARG A 123 6.02 -1.79 19.62
N LEU A 124 5.09 -2.62 20.08
CA LEU A 124 5.23 -4.08 20.02
C LEU A 124 5.24 -4.57 18.58
N PHE A 125 4.28 -4.14 17.77
CA PHE A 125 4.17 -4.55 16.36
C PHE A 125 5.36 -4.06 15.52
N HIS A 126 5.88 -2.86 15.80
CA HIS A 126 7.13 -2.42 15.18
C HIS A 126 8.30 -3.38 15.47
N ARG A 127 8.45 -3.87 16.70
CA ARG A 127 9.49 -4.87 17.05
C ARG A 127 9.27 -6.20 16.32
N LEU A 128 8.02 -6.58 16.09
CA LEU A 128 7.65 -7.77 15.30
C LEU A 128 7.88 -7.56 13.80
N GLY A 129 8.00 -6.34 13.31
CA GLY A 129 8.32 -6.04 11.92
C GLY A 129 7.35 -5.13 11.19
N LEU A 130 6.32 -4.57 11.86
CA LEU A 130 5.43 -3.59 11.24
C LEU A 130 6.22 -2.39 10.73
N ARG A 131 5.96 -1.95 9.50
CA ARG A 131 6.63 -0.83 8.84
C ARG A 131 5.69 0.18 8.20
N GLU A 132 4.41 -0.08 8.20
CA GLU A 132 3.39 0.82 7.67
C GLU A 132 2.16 0.82 8.57
N LEU A 133 1.58 1.98 8.79
CA LEU A 133 0.29 2.14 9.47
C LEU A 133 -0.59 3.09 8.65
N GLN A 134 -1.63 2.56 8.07
CA GLN A 134 -2.74 3.35 7.54
C GLN A 134 -3.64 3.77 8.72
N LEU A 135 -3.92 5.07 8.83
CA LEU A 135 -4.56 5.60 10.04
C LEU A 135 -6.03 5.20 10.16
N THR A 136 -6.74 5.12 9.03
CA THR A 136 -8.17 4.77 9.00
C THR A 136 -8.51 3.88 7.82
N TRP A 137 -9.64 3.19 7.93
CA TRP A 137 -10.30 2.56 6.79
C TRP A 137 -11.74 3.07 6.68
N ALA A 138 -12.73 2.25 6.39
CA ALA A 138 -14.11 2.62 6.09
C ALA A 138 -14.92 3.26 7.23
N PHE A 139 -14.40 3.30 8.47
CA PHE A 139 -15.12 3.79 9.64
C PHE A 139 -14.29 4.76 10.47
N PRO A 140 -14.96 5.69 11.21
CA PRO A 140 -14.29 6.44 12.26
C PRO A 140 -13.64 5.51 13.29
N ASN A 141 -12.47 5.92 13.77
CA ASN A 141 -11.73 5.24 14.83
C ASN A 141 -11.13 6.27 15.81
N PRO A 142 -10.47 5.89 16.89
CA PRO A 142 -9.94 6.84 17.88
C PRO A 142 -8.90 7.82 17.32
N LEU A 143 -8.26 7.50 16.18
CA LEU A 143 -7.31 8.40 15.53
C LEU A 143 -8.02 9.53 14.75
N VAL A 144 -9.15 9.19 14.13
CA VAL A 144 -9.97 10.10 13.30
C VAL A 144 -11.45 9.87 13.62
N PRO A 145 -11.93 10.31 14.80
CA PRO A 145 -13.29 10.01 15.25
C PRO A 145 -14.37 10.78 14.47
N ASP A 146 -14.12 12.05 14.15
CA ASP A 146 -15.09 12.96 13.56
C ASP A 146 -14.57 13.64 12.27
N GLY A 147 -13.75 12.93 11.51
CA GLY A 147 -13.17 13.45 10.27
C GLY A 147 -11.97 14.38 10.45
N CYS A 148 -11.54 14.61 11.68
CA CYS A 148 -10.33 15.36 12.05
C CYS A 148 -9.36 14.46 12.79
N LEU A 149 -8.06 14.75 12.69
CA LEU A 149 -7.03 14.02 13.42
C LEU A 149 -7.14 14.35 14.93
N SER A 150 -7.42 13.34 15.75
CA SER A 150 -7.55 13.48 17.20
C SER A 150 -6.20 13.80 17.88
N PRO A 151 -6.20 14.24 19.16
CA PRO A 151 -4.96 14.35 19.93
C PRO A 151 -4.17 13.03 19.95
N PHE A 152 -4.85 11.89 20.15
CA PHE A 152 -4.21 10.57 20.10
C PHE A 152 -3.70 10.24 18.70
N GLY A 153 -4.43 10.59 17.64
CA GLY A 153 -3.98 10.46 16.25
C GLY A 153 -2.66 11.22 16.00
N LYS A 154 -2.51 12.44 16.56
CA LYS A 154 -1.25 13.21 16.47
C LYS A 154 -0.10 12.52 17.21
N GLU A 155 -0.36 11.93 18.38
CA GLU A 155 0.63 11.14 19.11
C GLU A 155 1.06 9.89 18.32
N VAL A 156 0.12 9.22 17.65
CA VAL A 156 0.40 8.05 16.80
C VAL A 156 1.25 8.45 15.60
N VAL A 157 0.95 9.55 14.90
CA VAL A 157 1.77 10.04 13.79
C VAL A 157 3.21 10.33 14.25
N ALA A 158 3.37 11.05 15.36
CA ALA A 158 4.69 11.34 15.92
C ALA A 158 5.45 10.08 16.33
N GLU A 159 4.75 9.09 16.89
CA GLU A 159 5.37 7.81 17.30
C GLU A 159 5.75 6.96 16.10
N CYS A 160 4.94 6.94 15.02
CA CYS A 160 5.31 6.29 13.75
C CYS A 160 6.61 6.87 13.21
N GLU A 161 6.73 8.18 13.14
CA GLU A 161 7.95 8.85 12.68
C GLU A 161 9.19 8.53 13.54
N ARG A 162 9.00 8.47 14.86
CA ARG A 162 10.06 8.10 15.81
C ARG A 162 10.52 6.66 15.64
N LEU A 163 9.59 5.76 15.38
CA LEU A 163 9.85 4.32 15.20
C LEU A 163 10.36 3.99 13.79
N GLY A 164 10.16 4.86 12.80
CA GLY A 164 10.39 4.53 11.41
C GLY A 164 9.29 3.62 10.85
N ILE A 165 8.04 4.04 11.02
CA ILE A 165 6.85 3.43 10.42
C ILE A 165 6.29 4.44 9.42
N LEU A 166 6.01 4.00 8.19
CA LEU A 166 5.33 4.80 7.17
C LEU A 166 3.92 5.16 7.67
N VAL A 167 3.59 6.44 7.62
CA VAL A 167 2.22 6.92 7.86
C VAL A 167 1.49 6.93 6.54
N ASP A 168 0.43 6.13 6.46
CA ASP A 168 -0.44 6.04 5.28
C ASP A 168 -1.77 6.75 5.55
N VAL A 169 -2.11 7.68 4.67
CA VAL A 169 -3.35 8.48 4.73
C VAL A 169 -4.38 8.06 3.68
N THR A 170 -4.28 6.85 3.16
CA THR A 170 -5.31 6.26 2.30
C THR A 170 -6.63 6.17 3.10
N HIS A 171 -7.76 6.38 2.44
CA HIS A 171 -9.12 6.36 3.02
C HIS A 171 -9.40 7.43 4.10
N ILE A 172 -8.46 8.34 4.37
CA ILE A 172 -8.66 9.36 5.38
C ILE A 172 -9.60 10.48 4.86
N GLN A 173 -10.36 11.08 5.75
CA GLN A 173 -11.24 12.19 5.41
C GLN A 173 -10.44 13.48 5.16
N GLU A 174 -10.99 14.37 4.33
CA GLU A 174 -10.29 15.56 3.80
C GLU A 174 -9.63 16.42 4.90
N GLN A 175 -10.36 16.74 5.98
CA GLN A 175 -9.78 17.57 7.05
C GLN A 175 -8.65 16.82 7.78
N ALA A 176 -8.86 15.54 8.10
CA ALA A 176 -7.83 14.75 8.76
C ALA A 176 -6.59 14.53 7.88
N PHE A 177 -6.76 14.44 6.54
CA PHE A 177 -5.63 14.44 5.60
C PHE A 177 -4.77 15.71 5.80
N HIS A 178 -5.38 16.88 5.77
CA HIS A 178 -4.65 18.14 5.96
C HIS A 178 -4.07 18.27 7.37
N ASP A 179 -4.75 17.76 8.39
CA ASP A 179 -4.22 17.72 9.76
C ASP A 179 -2.95 16.87 9.86
N VAL A 180 -2.93 15.69 9.19
CA VAL A 180 -1.72 14.83 9.14
C VAL A 180 -0.60 15.53 8.40
N ILE A 181 -0.85 16.07 7.19
CA ILE A 181 0.15 16.82 6.42
C ILE A 181 0.73 17.98 7.25
N GLY A 182 -0.12 18.67 8.05
CA GLY A 182 0.29 19.81 8.88
C GLY A 182 1.17 19.44 10.09
N VAL A 183 1.13 18.18 10.56
CA VAL A 183 1.94 17.72 11.71
C VAL A 183 3.10 16.81 11.31
N ALA A 184 3.04 16.18 10.15
CA ALA A 184 4.07 15.28 9.66
C ALA A 184 5.41 15.99 9.41
N ARG A 185 6.50 15.36 9.78
CA ARG A 185 7.89 15.80 9.61
C ARG A 185 8.68 14.88 8.68
N LYS A 186 8.13 13.71 8.37
CA LYS A 186 8.68 12.74 7.44
C LYS A 186 7.69 12.55 6.28
N PRO A 187 8.11 11.94 5.16
CA PRO A 187 7.20 11.61 4.07
C PRO A 187 5.99 10.81 4.54
N VAL A 188 4.81 11.22 4.06
CA VAL A 188 3.53 10.54 4.24
C VAL A 188 3.15 9.90 2.91
N ILE A 189 2.50 8.75 2.93
CA ILE A 189 2.07 8.07 1.70
C ILE A 189 0.56 7.98 1.58
N VAL A 190 0.10 7.86 0.36
CA VAL A 190 -1.17 7.23 0.00
C VAL A 190 -0.78 5.92 -0.68
N SER A 191 -0.89 4.80 0.03
CA SER A 191 -0.43 3.48 -0.47
C SER A 191 -1.20 3.03 -1.70
N HIS A 192 -2.49 3.38 -1.81
CA HIS A 192 -3.32 3.09 -2.96
C HIS A 192 -4.40 4.17 -3.16
N GLY A 193 -4.45 4.73 -4.35
CA GLY A 193 -5.38 5.81 -4.69
C GLY A 193 -5.35 6.16 -6.17
N SER A 194 -6.10 7.19 -6.55
CA SER A 194 -6.14 7.71 -7.91
C SER A 194 -6.35 9.23 -7.95
N ALA A 195 -5.93 9.86 -9.03
CA ALA A 195 -6.16 11.28 -9.24
C ALA A 195 -7.62 11.54 -9.63
N ARG A 196 -8.30 12.43 -8.92
CA ARG A 196 -9.72 12.78 -9.13
C ARG A 196 -9.98 13.33 -10.54
N SER A 197 -9.03 14.01 -11.14
CA SER A 197 -9.15 14.51 -12.52
C SER A 197 -9.33 13.39 -13.54
N VAL A 198 -8.95 12.16 -13.21
CA VAL A 198 -9.09 10.97 -14.06
C VAL A 198 -10.24 10.08 -13.57
N THR A 199 -10.42 9.96 -12.25
CA THR A 199 -11.49 9.22 -11.57
C THR A 199 -12.02 9.95 -10.32
N VAL A 200 -12.34 9.27 -9.23
CA VAL A 200 -13.09 9.84 -8.09
C VAL A 200 -12.33 9.76 -6.76
N ASP A 201 -11.10 10.18 -6.68
CA ASP A 201 -10.32 10.03 -5.45
C ASP A 201 -9.58 11.32 -5.06
N LEU A 202 -8.27 11.38 -5.06
CA LEU A 202 -7.52 12.54 -4.62
C LEU A 202 -7.60 13.73 -5.60
N SER A 203 -7.87 14.92 -5.08
CA SER A 203 -7.76 16.15 -5.86
C SER A 203 -6.29 16.49 -6.14
N ASP A 204 -6.06 17.37 -7.12
CA ASP A 204 -4.72 17.87 -7.43
C ASP A 204 -4.06 18.55 -6.22
N ASP A 205 -4.86 19.21 -5.36
CA ASP A 205 -4.35 19.87 -4.16
C ASP A 205 -3.92 18.85 -3.09
N HIS A 206 -4.64 17.72 -2.94
CA HIS A 206 -4.20 16.62 -2.10
C HIS A 206 -2.87 16.02 -2.60
N ILE A 207 -2.73 15.81 -3.92
CA ILE A 207 -1.52 15.26 -4.52
C ILE A 207 -0.33 16.22 -4.31
N ARG A 208 -0.54 17.55 -4.48
CA ARG A 208 0.51 18.55 -4.19
C ARG A 208 0.89 18.59 -2.71
N ALA A 209 -0.09 18.51 -1.83
CA ALA A 209 0.15 18.49 -0.39
C ALA A 209 0.93 17.24 0.03
N LEU A 210 0.57 16.06 -0.48
CA LEU A 210 1.28 14.82 -0.27
C LEU A 210 2.73 14.92 -0.76
N ALA A 211 2.95 15.38 -1.99
CA ALA A 211 4.27 15.57 -2.58
C ALA A 211 5.14 16.55 -1.79
N SER A 212 4.54 17.59 -1.17
CA SER A 212 5.28 18.56 -0.35
C SER A 212 5.93 17.95 0.90
N THR A 213 5.46 16.78 1.36
CA THR A 213 6.10 16.01 2.45
C THR A 213 7.26 15.15 1.97
N GLY A 214 7.54 15.09 0.67
CA GLY A 214 8.43 14.09 0.07
C GLY A 214 7.75 12.75 -0.17
N GLY A 215 6.47 12.64 0.10
CA GLY A 215 5.66 11.43 0.01
C GLY A 215 5.34 10.98 -1.42
N LEU A 216 4.50 9.97 -1.53
CA LEU A 216 4.11 9.37 -2.81
C LEU A 216 2.65 8.90 -2.82
N LEU A 217 2.11 8.79 -4.04
CA LEU A 217 0.82 8.19 -4.33
C LEU A 217 1.04 6.85 -5.05
N GLY A 218 0.63 5.76 -4.41
CA GLY A 218 0.50 4.43 -5.03
C GLY A 218 -0.74 4.41 -5.93
N ILE A 219 -0.54 4.19 -7.23
CA ILE A 219 -1.64 4.15 -8.19
C ILE A 219 -2.43 2.85 -8.03
N HIS A 220 -3.71 2.99 -7.77
CA HIS A 220 -4.63 1.87 -7.61
C HIS A 220 -4.94 1.18 -8.95
N PHE A 221 -5.07 -0.16 -8.92
CA PHE A 221 -5.31 -0.95 -10.15
C PHE A 221 -6.77 -1.40 -10.33
N TYR A 222 -7.60 -1.16 -9.34
CA TYR A 222 -8.96 -1.71 -9.25
C TYR A 222 -9.99 -0.89 -10.03
N THR A 223 -11.05 -1.56 -10.49
CA THR A 223 -12.14 -1.01 -11.33
C THR A 223 -12.72 0.31 -10.80
N THR A 224 -12.93 0.42 -9.49
CA THR A 224 -13.52 1.62 -8.88
C THR A 224 -12.69 2.86 -9.16
N TYR A 225 -11.36 2.72 -9.21
CA TYR A 225 -10.41 3.83 -9.34
C TYR A 225 -9.88 4.04 -10.76
N LEU A 226 -9.99 3.02 -11.63
CA LEU A 226 -9.55 3.11 -13.04
C LEU A 226 -10.71 3.16 -14.03
N GLY A 227 -11.95 3.07 -13.55
CA GLY A 227 -13.15 3.01 -14.39
C GLY A 227 -13.51 1.58 -14.80
N PRO A 228 -14.60 1.41 -15.58
CA PRO A 228 -15.26 0.12 -15.80
C PRO A 228 -14.42 -0.92 -16.55
N THR A 229 -13.33 -0.50 -17.19
CA THR A 229 -12.41 -1.38 -17.91
C THR A 229 -10.98 -1.03 -17.53
N PRO A 230 -10.50 -1.53 -16.37
CA PRO A 230 -9.14 -1.26 -15.92
C PRO A 230 -8.14 -1.93 -16.87
N THR A 231 -7.11 -1.18 -17.27
CA THR A 231 -6.02 -1.66 -18.15
C THR A 231 -4.68 -1.09 -17.71
N PRO A 232 -3.55 -1.69 -18.11
CA PRO A 232 -2.23 -1.13 -17.87
C PRO A 232 -2.08 0.31 -18.36
N GLU A 233 -2.67 0.66 -19.53
CA GLU A 233 -2.66 2.03 -20.05
C GLU A 233 -3.52 2.97 -19.18
N GLY A 234 -4.53 2.45 -18.49
CA GLY A 234 -5.31 3.19 -17.48
C GLY A 234 -4.44 3.59 -16.30
N VAL A 235 -3.60 2.68 -15.82
CA VAL A 235 -2.60 2.95 -14.78
C VAL A 235 -1.60 4.00 -15.26
N VAL A 236 -1.08 3.87 -16.48
CA VAL A 236 -0.14 4.86 -17.06
C VAL A 236 -0.77 6.25 -17.15
N ARG A 237 -2.04 6.38 -17.53
CA ARG A 237 -2.72 7.70 -17.54
C ARG A 237 -2.78 8.34 -16.14
N GLN A 238 -2.95 7.56 -15.08
CA GLN A 238 -2.89 8.07 -13.70
C GLN A 238 -1.46 8.54 -13.36
N ILE A 239 -0.46 7.73 -13.73
CA ILE A 239 0.97 8.05 -13.56
C ILE A 239 1.30 9.35 -14.30
N ASP A 240 0.88 9.51 -15.57
CA ASP A 240 1.07 10.71 -16.37
C ASP A 240 0.54 11.96 -15.67
N HIS A 241 -0.69 11.88 -15.13
CA HIS A 241 -1.30 13.02 -14.44
C HIS A 241 -0.48 13.43 -13.21
N VAL A 242 -0.14 12.47 -12.34
CA VAL A 242 0.63 12.74 -11.13
C VAL A 242 2.04 13.26 -11.47
N ALA A 243 2.70 12.64 -12.46
CA ALA A 243 4.03 13.04 -12.89
C ALA A 243 4.05 14.46 -13.47
N GLN A 244 3.03 14.86 -14.25
CA GLN A 244 2.90 16.21 -14.76
C GLN A 244 2.61 17.23 -13.65
N LEU A 245 1.89 16.84 -12.60
CA LEU A 245 1.46 17.72 -11.53
C LEU A 245 2.57 18.01 -10.51
N VAL A 246 3.31 16.96 -10.08
CA VAL A 246 4.27 17.01 -8.97
C VAL A 246 5.62 16.35 -9.26
N GLY A 247 5.78 15.71 -10.41
CA GLY A 247 6.98 14.98 -10.79
C GLY A 247 6.88 13.48 -10.57
N ILE A 248 7.69 12.73 -11.35
CA ILE A 248 7.69 11.26 -11.35
C ILE A 248 8.16 10.65 -10.02
N ASP A 249 8.88 11.40 -9.19
CA ASP A 249 9.42 10.94 -7.90
C ASP A 249 8.33 10.69 -6.84
N HIS A 250 7.08 11.09 -7.11
CA HIS A 250 5.94 10.99 -6.21
C HIS A 250 4.92 9.90 -6.60
N VAL A 251 5.31 8.96 -7.46
CA VAL A 251 4.45 7.89 -7.97
C VAL A 251 4.97 6.52 -7.54
N ALA A 252 4.05 5.63 -7.14
CA ALA A 252 4.31 4.23 -6.84
C ALA A 252 3.15 3.33 -7.31
N LEU A 253 3.18 2.02 -7.00
CA LEU A 253 2.19 1.04 -7.45
C LEU A 253 1.38 0.50 -6.27
N GLY A 254 0.21 1.07 -6.04
CA GLY A 254 -0.75 0.69 -5.01
C GLY A 254 -1.79 -0.30 -5.55
N VAL A 255 -1.40 -1.53 -5.82
CA VAL A 255 -2.19 -2.51 -6.58
C VAL A 255 -3.48 -2.89 -5.89
N ASP A 256 -3.44 -3.07 -4.57
CA ASP A 256 -4.55 -3.48 -3.71
C ASP A 256 -5.30 -4.71 -4.23
N PHE A 257 -4.59 -5.81 -4.41
CA PHE A 257 -5.24 -7.09 -4.63
C PHE A 257 -5.82 -7.64 -3.33
N PHE A 258 -7.02 -8.16 -3.42
CA PHE A 258 -7.69 -8.89 -2.35
C PHE A 258 -8.34 -10.17 -2.90
N PRO A 259 -8.69 -11.15 -2.04
CA PRO A 259 -9.44 -12.33 -2.47
C PRO A 259 -10.78 -11.95 -3.10
N THR A 260 -11.13 -12.59 -4.22
CA THR A 260 -12.36 -12.30 -4.97
C THR A 260 -13.49 -13.27 -4.64
N ASP A 261 -13.41 -13.99 -3.53
CA ASP A 261 -14.38 -14.95 -3.04
C ASP A 261 -14.61 -14.79 -1.53
N GLY A 262 -15.59 -15.53 -1.01
CA GLY A 262 -15.91 -15.56 0.42
C GLY A 262 -16.21 -14.18 0.99
N VAL A 263 -15.75 -13.94 2.20
CA VAL A 263 -16.02 -12.72 2.98
C VAL A 263 -15.50 -11.44 2.33
N TRP A 264 -14.43 -11.52 1.55
CA TRP A 264 -13.88 -10.39 0.80
C TRP A 264 -14.82 -9.96 -0.31
N TYR A 265 -15.35 -10.91 -1.09
CA TYR A 265 -16.35 -10.63 -2.12
C TYR A 265 -17.60 -9.98 -1.51
N ASP A 266 -18.13 -10.59 -0.44
CA ASP A 266 -19.33 -10.08 0.25
C ASP A 266 -19.09 -8.66 0.79
N LEU A 267 -17.89 -8.38 1.32
CA LEU A 267 -17.47 -7.07 1.78
C LEU A 267 -17.54 -6.03 0.65
N GLN A 268 -16.90 -6.30 -0.47
CA GLN A 268 -16.86 -5.38 -1.63
C GLN A 268 -18.24 -5.14 -2.23
N VAL A 269 -19.05 -6.19 -2.36
CA VAL A 269 -20.45 -6.09 -2.83
C VAL A 269 -21.29 -5.26 -1.87
N SER A 270 -21.10 -5.40 -0.55
CA SER A 270 -21.80 -4.60 0.46
C SER A 270 -21.44 -3.12 0.40
N GLN A 271 -20.28 -2.78 -0.14
CA GLN A 271 -19.84 -1.40 -0.43
C GLN A 271 -20.25 -0.89 -1.81
N GLY A 272 -21.00 -1.69 -2.57
CA GLY A 272 -21.54 -1.31 -3.88
C GLY A 272 -20.67 -1.69 -5.07
N ALA A 273 -19.62 -2.48 -4.88
CA ALA A 273 -18.84 -2.98 -6.00
C ALA A 273 -19.68 -3.88 -6.91
N LYS A 274 -19.65 -3.60 -8.21
CA LYS A 274 -20.42 -4.34 -9.22
C LYS A 274 -19.56 -5.30 -10.01
N ASP A 275 -18.27 -5.10 -10.02
CA ASP A 275 -17.29 -5.83 -10.81
C ASP A 275 -15.91 -5.74 -10.15
N LEU A 276 -15.33 -6.89 -9.88
CA LEU A 276 -14.03 -7.00 -9.20
C LEU A 276 -12.95 -7.31 -10.24
N ARG A 277 -12.43 -6.28 -10.89
CA ARG A 277 -11.35 -6.40 -11.88
C ARG A 277 -10.22 -5.43 -11.59
N TRP A 278 -9.01 -5.82 -11.95
CA TRP A 278 -7.79 -5.03 -11.89
C TRP A 278 -7.20 -4.84 -13.29
N ALA A 279 -6.32 -3.85 -13.43
CA ALA A 279 -5.59 -3.58 -14.67
C ALA A 279 -4.72 -4.76 -15.13
N VAL A 280 -4.28 -5.61 -14.22
CA VAL A 280 -3.64 -6.90 -14.47
C VAL A 280 -4.34 -7.97 -13.64
N LYS A 281 -4.32 -9.22 -14.11
CA LYS A 281 -5.08 -10.32 -13.49
C LYS A 281 -4.59 -10.66 -12.07
N ASP A 282 -3.30 -10.68 -11.88
CA ASP A 282 -2.61 -11.06 -10.66
C ASP A 282 -1.15 -10.56 -10.70
N MET A 283 -0.36 -10.88 -9.68
CA MET A 283 1.05 -10.46 -9.59
C MET A 283 1.90 -10.91 -10.78
N ALA A 284 1.58 -12.04 -11.42
CA ALA A 284 2.30 -12.48 -12.64
C ALA A 284 2.07 -11.54 -13.84
N GLY A 285 1.04 -10.70 -13.79
CA GLY A 285 0.75 -9.69 -14.79
C GLY A 285 1.57 -8.40 -14.69
N MET A 286 2.36 -8.18 -13.64
CA MET A 286 3.09 -6.93 -13.42
C MET A 286 4.02 -6.49 -14.58
N PRO A 287 4.64 -7.39 -15.37
CA PRO A 287 5.38 -6.98 -16.56
C PRO A 287 4.56 -6.19 -17.59
N GLN A 288 3.23 -6.33 -17.61
CA GLN A 288 2.36 -5.58 -18.52
C GLN A 288 2.38 -4.07 -18.18
N ILE A 289 2.55 -3.70 -16.91
CA ILE A 289 2.69 -2.30 -16.50
C ILE A 289 3.99 -1.72 -17.02
N THR A 290 5.09 -2.46 -16.91
CA THR A 290 6.38 -2.04 -17.49
C THR A 290 6.29 -1.88 -19.00
N ASN A 291 5.61 -2.80 -19.70
CA ASN A 291 5.40 -2.68 -21.14
C ASN A 291 4.59 -1.41 -21.47
N ALA A 292 3.51 -1.13 -20.75
CA ALA A 292 2.71 0.08 -20.98
C ALA A 292 3.51 1.37 -20.70
N LEU A 293 4.39 1.39 -19.69
CA LEU A 293 5.29 2.53 -19.46
C LEU A 293 6.30 2.72 -20.59
N VAL A 294 6.89 1.64 -21.13
CA VAL A 294 7.78 1.69 -22.30
C VAL A 294 7.04 2.21 -23.54
N GLU A 295 5.82 1.72 -23.78
CA GLU A 295 4.96 2.19 -24.88
C GLU A 295 4.52 3.65 -24.71
N GLY A 296 4.34 4.09 -23.46
CA GLY A 296 4.08 5.49 -23.09
C GLY A 296 5.29 6.42 -23.23
N GLY A 297 6.47 5.87 -23.58
CA GLY A 297 7.69 6.66 -23.84
C GLY A 297 8.47 7.06 -22.59
N TYR A 298 8.22 6.43 -21.44
CA TYR A 298 8.98 6.66 -20.22
C TYR A 298 10.44 6.21 -20.36
N SER A 299 11.36 6.98 -19.79
CA SER A 299 12.76 6.57 -19.72
C SER A 299 12.93 5.36 -18.79
N GLU A 300 13.96 4.53 -19.02
CA GLU A 300 14.28 3.41 -18.13
C GLU A 300 14.44 3.87 -16.68
N MET A 301 15.05 5.03 -16.45
CA MET A 301 15.22 5.61 -15.13
C MET A 301 13.86 5.91 -14.45
N ASP A 302 12.92 6.51 -15.19
CA ASP A 302 11.60 6.84 -14.64
C ASP A 302 10.77 5.57 -14.39
N ILE A 303 10.90 4.58 -15.27
CA ILE A 303 10.27 3.26 -15.06
C ILE A 303 10.79 2.62 -13.77
N HIS A 304 12.10 2.62 -13.52
CA HIS A 304 12.67 2.10 -12.27
C HIS A 304 12.18 2.86 -11.04
N LYS A 305 12.00 4.18 -11.13
CA LYS A 305 11.42 4.99 -10.05
C LYS A 305 10.01 4.54 -9.72
N VAL A 306 9.13 4.47 -10.72
CA VAL A 306 7.71 4.09 -10.57
C VAL A 306 7.56 2.67 -10.04
N LEU A 307 8.33 1.71 -10.57
CA LEU A 307 8.20 0.30 -10.21
C LEU A 307 8.55 0.02 -8.73
N GLY A 308 9.42 0.84 -8.09
CA GLY A 308 9.75 0.63 -6.68
C GLY A 308 10.85 1.57 -6.16
N GLY A 309 11.57 2.27 -7.04
CA GLY A 309 12.64 3.18 -6.63
C GLY A 309 12.16 4.30 -5.70
N ASN A 310 10.99 4.87 -6.00
CA ASN A 310 10.38 5.93 -5.19
C ASN A 310 9.94 5.41 -3.83
N PHE A 311 9.32 4.21 -3.78
CA PHE A 311 8.95 3.58 -2.52
C PHE A 311 10.20 3.32 -1.65
N LEU A 312 11.26 2.76 -2.22
CA LEU A 312 12.51 2.54 -1.49
C LEU A 312 13.16 3.84 -1.00
N ARG A 313 13.04 4.95 -1.76
CA ARG A 313 13.49 6.28 -1.31
C ARG A 313 12.75 6.70 -0.04
N VAL A 314 11.42 6.61 -0.06
CA VAL A 314 10.58 6.96 1.10
C VAL A 314 10.87 6.03 2.28
N CYS A 315 11.02 4.73 2.05
CA CYS A 315 11.41 3.78 3.09
C CYS A 315 12.72 4.18 3.77
N ARG A 316 13.77 4.51 3.00
CA ARG A 316 15.06 4.93 3.59
C ARG A 316 14.92 6.16 4.45
N GLU A 317 14.18 7.16 3.97
CA GLU A 317 14.00 8.42 4.69
C GLU A 317 13.19 8.22 5.99
N VAL A 318 12.14 7.40 5.94
CA VAL A 318 11.26 7.15 7.09
C VAL A 318 11.93 6.19 8.09
N PHE A 319 12.53 5.09 7.61
CA PHE A 319 13.16 4.09 8.49
C PHE A 319 14.49 4.55 9.08
N GLY A 320 15.13 5.58 8.50
CA GLY A 320 16.37 6.17 9.00
C GLY A 320 17.61 5.38 8.57
N GLU A 321 17.69 4.97 7.30
CA GLU A 321 18.80 4.22 6.69
C GLU A 321 19.78 5.12 5.92
#